data_2082cdffa8c61d691ee9d0de20b81de4
#
_entry.id   2082cdffa8c61d691ee9d0de20b81de4
#
_cell.length_a   1.000
_cell.length_b   1.000
_cell.length_c   1.000
_cell.angle_alpha   90.00
_cell.angle_beta   90.00
_cell.angle_gamma   90.00
#
_symmetry.space_group_name_H-M   'P 1'
#
loop_
_entity.id
_entity.type
_entity.pdbx_description
1 polymer ?
#
loop_
_entity_poly.entity_id
_entity_poly.type
_entity_poly.pdbx_seq_one_letter_code
_entity_poly.pdbx_strand_id
1 'polypeptide(L)'
;QYPRNTHLVELGEQSHNTGILLDGTVEEFLYDENGNQVSICRLASGQIFGAELACTGWSTSPVCLRADSDCTVLRLDFSALMSQQTMSCPCRMQVTANLMQDMAQQLLFFNTKVRILAQKRLRDRLKIYLQTLTPDNKGCYHLLYSRTELADFLCVDRSALSRELCRMRDEKLLEFSGAKIKILDDNFLRH
;
A
#
# COMPACT_ATOMS: atom_id res chain seq x y z
N GLN A 1 -3.00 19.85 -8.93
CA GLN A 1 -4.14 19.41 -8.13
C GLN A 1 -4.97 18.43 -8.95
N TYR A 2 -5.49 17.40 -8.31
CA TYR A 2 -6.31 16.34 -8.91
C TYR A 2 -7.57 16.16 -8.08
N PRO A 3 -8.77 16.41 -8.66
CA PRO A 3 -10.03 16.09 -8.01
C PRO A 3 -10.16 14.60 -7.73
N ARG A 4 -10.97 14.24 -6.75
CA ARG A 4 -11.32 12.84 -6.47
C ARG A 4 -11.79 12.11 -7.73
N ASN A 5 -11.42 10.84 -7.87
CA ASN A 5 -11.68 9.96 -9.01
C ASN A 5 -10.95 10.33 -10.31
N THR A 6 -10.01 11.27 -10.28
CA THR A 6 -9.15 11.56 -11.43
C THR A 6 -7.97 10.61 -11.46
N HIS A 7 -7.61 10.10 -12.63
CA HIS A 7 -6.38 9.33 -12.81
C HIS A 7 -5.17 10.27 -12.85
N LEU A 8 -4.15 9.92 -12.08
CA LEU A 8 -2.85 10.59 -12.06
C LEU A 8 -1.90 9.95 -13.07
N VAL A 9 -2.06 8.64 -13.26
CA VAL A 9 -1.30 7.81 -14.21
C VAL A 9 -2.24 6.71 -14.72
N GLU A 10 -2.23 6.50 -16.03
CA GLU A 10 -2.96 5.41 -16.69
C GLU A 10 -2.06 4.22 -16.99
N LEU A 11 -2.64 3.03 -17.08
CA LEU A 11 -1.91 1.83 -17.50
C LEU A 11 -1.30 2.03 -18.90
N GLY A 12 -0.02 1.76 -19.04
CA GLY A 12 0.70 1.94 -20.30
C GLY A 12 1.02 3.40 -20.66
N GLU A 13 0.63 4.36 -19.83
CA GLU A 13 1.01 5.76 -20.02
C GLU A 13 2.53 5.92 -19.93
N GLN A 14 3.09 6.69 -20.89
CA GLN A 14 4.48 7.09 -20.81
C GLN A 14 4.64 8.15 -19.72
N SER A 15 5.30 7.80 -18.65
CA SER A 15 5.59 8.72 -17.55
C SER A 15 7.03 8.61 -17.10
N HIS A 16 7.71 9.73 -17.14
CA HIS A 16 9.05 9.87 -16.59
C HIS A 16 9.07 10.70 -15.30
N ASN A 17 7.90 11.11 -14.85
CA ASN A 17 7.75 12.03 -13.73
C ASN A 17 7.43 11.26 -12.44
N THR A 18 8.31 11.39 -11.48
CA THR A 18 8.04 11.02 -10.09
C THR A 18 7.12 12.05 -9.47
N GLY A 19 6.16 11.61 -8.65
CA GLY A 19 5.29 12.48 -7.89
C GLY A 19 5.42 12.25 -6.39
N ILE A 20 5.33 13.34 -5.62
CA ILE A 20 5.17 13.29 -4.16
C ILE A 20 3.75 13.73 -3.85
N LEU A 21 3.00 12.91 -3.12
CA LEU A 21 1.68 13.26 -2.66
C LEU A 21 1.80 14.21 -1.47
N LEU A 22 1.45 15.47 -1.66
CA LEU A 22 1.52 16.49 -0.61
C LEU A 22 0.28 16.45 0.28
N ASP A 23 -0.88 16.17 -0.31
CA ASP A 23 -2.16 16.07 0.39
C ASP A 23 -3.10 15.12 -0.33
N GLY A 24 -4.00 14.47 0.41
CA GLY A 24 -4.96 13.50 -0.10
C GLY A 24 -4.49 12.06 -0.04
N THR A 25 -5.19 11.19 -0.76
CA THR A 25 -4.92 9.76 -0.87
C THR A 25 -5.05 9.30 -2.32
N VAL A 26 -4.15 8.41 -2.75
CA VAL A 26 -4.11 7.86 -4.11
C VAL A 26 -4.14 6.34 -4.01
N GLU A 27 -4.99 5.69 -4.79
CA GLU A 27 -5.01 4.25 -4.95
C GLU A 27 -4.17 3.84 -6.16
N GLU A 28 -3.26 2.90 -5.93
CA GLU A 28 -2.52 2.20 -6.97
C GLU A 28 -3.18 0.85 -7.22
N PHE A 29 -3.50 0.56 -8.48
CA PHE A 29 -4.21 -0.66 -8.86
C PHE A 29 -3.85 -1.11 -10.27
N LEU A 30 -4.21 -2.36 -10.57
CA LEU A 30 -4.16 -2.93 -11.92
C LEU A 30 -5.51 -3.56 -12.25
N TYR A 31 -5.71 -3.92 -13.53
CA TYR A 31 -6.86 -4.72 -13.95
C TYR A 31 -6.44 -6.18 -14.14
N ASP A 32 -7.28 -7.10 -13.66
CA ASP A 32 -7.14 -8.54 -13.96
C ASP A 32 -7.59 -8.84 -15.40
N GLU A 33 -7.46 -10.11 -15.82
CA GLU A 33 -7.86 -10.56 -17.15
C GLU A 33 -9.36 -10.38 -17.43
N ASN A 34 -10.19 -10.24 -16.40
CA ASN A 34 -11.63 -10.03 -16.49
C ASN A 34 -12.01 -8.54 -16.44
N GLY A 35 -11.04 -7.64 -16.33
CA GLY A 35 -11.24 -6.21 -16.18
C GLY A 35 -11.63 -5.76 -14.77
N ASN A 36 -11.51 -6.62 -13.74
CA ASN A 36 -11.74 -6.22 -12.38
C ASN A 36 -10.52 -5.47 -11.84
N GLN A 37 -10.77 -4.44 -11.05
CA GLN A 37 -9.73 -3.68 -10.39
C GLN A 37 -9.12 -4.50 -9.23
N VAL A 38 -7.80 -4.63 -9.22
CA VAL A 38 -7.02 -5.26 -8.16
C VAL A 38 -6.17 -4.21 -7.47
N SER A 39 -6.50 -3.88 -6.24
CA SER A 39 -5.78 -2.88 -5.45
C SER A 39 -4.38 -3.39 -5.06
N ILE A 40 -3.36 -2.62 -5.40
CA ILE A 40 -1.96 -2.90 -5.06
C ILE A 40 -1.62 -2.27 -3.73
N CYS A 41 -1.72 -0.94 -3.64
CA CYS A 41 -1.51 -0.21 -2.40
C CYS A 41 -2.29 1.10 -2.41
N ARG A 42 -2.31 1.77 -1.27
CA ARG A 42 -2.82 3.13 -1.12
C ARG A 42 -1.70 4.02 -0.63
N LEU A 43 -1.51 5.12 -1.33
CA LEU A 43 -0.52 6.13 -1.01
C LEU A 43 -1.16 7.23 -0.19
N ALA A 44 -0.46 7.67 0.83
CA ALA A 44 -0.84 8.78 1.70
C ALA A 44 0.09 9.99 1.51
N SER A 45 -0.27 11.11 2.10
CA SER A 45 0.57 12.31 2.11
C SER A 45 1.99 12.02 2.59
N GLY A 46 2.97 12.54 1.87
CA GLY A 46 4.41 12.33 2.08
C GLY A 46 5.01 11.19 1.26
N GLN A 47 4.20 10.29 0.68
CA GLN A 47 4.70 9.16 -0.10
C GLN A 47 4.93 9.52 -1.57
N ILE A 48 5.83 8.75 -2.20
CA ILE A 48 6.30 8.94 -3.57
C ILE A 48 5.70 7.87 -4.47
N PHE A 49 5.43 8.23 -5.73
CA PHE A 49 5.04 7.30 -6.78
C PHE A 49 5.81 7.57 -8.08
N GLY A 50 5.97 6.56 -8.91
CA GLY A 50 6.64 6.63 -10.20
C GLY A 50 8.17 6.72 -10.12
N ALA A 51 8.76 6.60 -8.93
CA ALA A 51 10.22 6.59 -8.76
C ALA A 51 10.85 5.34 -9.40
N GLU A 52 10.16 4.22 -9.36
CA GLU A 52 10.56 2.96 -9.99
C GLU A 52 10.71 3.11 -11.51
N LEU A 53 9.80 3.80 -12.16
CA LEU A 53 9.87 4.08 -13.60
C LEU A 53 11.03 5.02 -13.92
N ALA A 54 11.16 6.08 -13.16
CA ALA A 54 12.21 7.07 -13.35
C ALA A 54 13.62 6.48 -13.14
N CYS A 55 13.76 5.51 -12.22
CA CYS A 55 15.05 4.88 -11.90
C CYS A 55 15.42 3.72 -12.83
N THR A 56 14.44 3.01 -13.41
CA THR A 56 14.69 1.77 -14.18
C THR A 56 14.75 2.00 -15.69
N GLY A 57 14.35 3.18 -16.15
CA GLY A 57 14.26 3.49 -17.59
C GLY A 57 13.06 2.82 -18.28
N TRP A 58 12.14 2.24 -17.53
CA TRP A 58 10.84 1.80 -18.07
C TRP A 58 10.06 3.04 -18.50
N SER A 59 9.57 3.01 -19.73
CA SER A 59 8.88 4.16 -20.32
C SER A 59 7.38 4.18 -20.07
N THR A 60 6.79 3.05 -19.67
CA THR A 60 5.34 2.90 -19.52
C THR A 60 4.97 2.39 -18.13
N SER A 61 3.92 2.95 -17.55
CA SER A 61 3.43 2.51 -16.24
C SER A 61 2.76 1.14 -16.31
N PRO A 62 3.18 0.19 -15.46
CA PRO A 62 2.51 -1.12 -15.35
C PRO A 62 1.25 -1.06 -14.47
N VAL A 63 0.93 0.08 -13.88
CA VAL A 63 -0.17 0.28 -12.91
C VAL A 63 -0.94 1.55 -13.23
N CYS A 64 -2.16 1.64 -12.70
CA CYS A 64 -2.95 2.86 -12.67
C CYS A 64 -2.83 3.53 -11.31
N LEU A 65 -2.85 4.86 -11.29
CA LEU A 65 -2.94 5.67 -10.08
C LEU A 65 -4.18 6.54 -10.16
N ARG A 66 -5.08 6.44 -9.16
CA ARG A 66 -6.32 7.22 -9.09
C ARG A 66 -6.43 7.94 -7.75
N ALA A 67 -6.86 9.20 -7.79
CA ALA A 67 -7.15 10.00 -6.60
C ALA A 67 -8.39 9.45 -5.86
N ASP A 68 -8.22 8.99 -4.62
CA ASP A 68 -9.31 8.55 -3.74
C ASP A 68 -9.98 9.72 -3.00
N SER A 69 -9.25 10.81 -2.85
CA SER A 69 -9.72 12.12 -2.36
C SER A 69 -9.20 13.21 -3.29
N ASP A 70 -9.56 14.46 -3.06
CA ASP A 70 -8.87 15.58 -3.70
C ASP A 70 -7.40 15.55 -3.30
N CYS A 71 -6.50 15.64 -4.30
CA CYS A 71 -5.07 15.46 -4.11
C CYS A 71 -4.27 16.67 -4.59
N THR A 72 -3.22 16.98 -3.85
CA THR A 72 -2.16 17.89 -4.28
C THR A 72 -0.86 17.10 -4.47
N VAL A 73 -0.27 17.17 -5.66
CA VAL A 73 0.93 16.44 -6.03
C VAL A 73 2.03 17.40 -6.44
N LEU A 74 3.23 17.20 -5.94
CA LEU A 74 4.47 17.78 -6.44
C LEU A 74 5.09 16.83 -7.47
N ARG A 75 5.20 17.28 -8.71
CA ARG A 75 5.89 16.53 -9.76
C ARG A 75 7.39 16.85 -9.75
N LEU A 76 8.21 15.82 -9.80
CA LEU A 76 9.67 15.92 -9.83
C LEU A 76 10.20 15.33 -11.14
N ASP A 77 11.06 16.08 -11.79
CA ASP A 77 11.90 15.55 -12.87
C ASP A 77 13.10 14.84 -12.24
N PHE A 78 13.06 13.51 -12.21
CA PHE A 78 14.13 12.71 -11.63
C PHE A 78 15.44 12.81 -12.42
N SER A 79 15.37 13.02 -13.73
CA SER A 79 16.54 13.20 -14.58
C SER A 79 17.29 14.47 -14.22
N ALA A 80 16.57 15.55 -13.96
CA ALA A 80 17.14 16.81 -13.48
C ALA A 80 17.79 16.65 -12.10
N LEU A 81 17.18 15.88 -11.19
CA LEU A 81 17.73 15.57 -9.87
C LEU A 81 19.07 14.82 -9.99
N MET A 82 19.20 13.91 -10.96
CA MET A 82 20.41 13.10 -11.18
C MET A 82 21.46 13.79 -12.06
N SER A 83 21.15 14.96 -12.63
CA SER A 83 22.06 15.69 -13.52
C SER A 83 23.30 16.22 -12.79
N GLN A 84 24.38 16.42 -13.53
CA GLN A 84 25.62 17.04 -13.00
C GLN A 84 25.40 18.48 -12.54
N GLN A 85 24.47 19.20 -13.14
CA GLN A 85 24.16 20.60 -12.79
C GLN A 85 23.67 20.78 -11.37
N THR A 86 23.03 19.74 -10.79
CA THR A 86 22.53 19.76 -9.42
C THR A 86 23.52 19.20 -8.38
N MET A 87 24.72 18.78 -8.79
CA MET A 87 25.70 18.16 -7.88
C MET A 87 26.13 19.06 -6.73
N SER A 88 26.12 20.37 -6.90
CA SER A 88 26.48 21.35 -5.86
C SER A 88 25.33 21.76 -4.96
N CYS A 89 24.11 21.24 -5.19
CA CYS A 89 22.95 21.58 -4.35
C CYS A 89 23.02 20.85 -2.99
N PRO A 90 23.08 21.56 -1.87
CA PRO A 90 23.16 20.93 -0.54
C PRO A 90 21.96 20.03 -0.23
N CYS A 91 20.77 20.35 -0.75
CA CYS A 91 19.54 19.60 -0.52
C CYS A 91 19.49 18.30 -1.32
N ARG A 92 20.30 18.14 -2.37
CA ARG A 92 20.26 16.94 -3.23
C ARG A 92 20.49 15.66 -2.47
N MET A 93 21.51 15.61 -1.63
CA MET A 93 21.79 14.42 -0.81
C MET A 93 20.62 14.04 0.09
N GLN A 94 19.98 15.04 0.71
CA GLN A 94 18.82 14.81 1.59
C GLN A 94 17.63 14.30 0.77
N VAL A 95 17.33 14.89 -0.37
CA VAL A 95 16.24 14.44 -1.26
C VAL A 95 16.49 13.01 -1.73
N THR A 96 17.71 12.71 -2.18
CA THR A 96 18.08 11.36 -2.63
C THR A 96 17.97 10.34 -1.48
N ALA A 97 18.43 10.69 -0.27
CA ALA A 97 18.33 9.82 0.89
C ALA A 97 16.85 9.55 1.25
N ASN A 98 16.00 10.57 1.22
CA ASN A 98 14.56 10.42 1.48
C ASN A 98 13.89 9.52 0.43
N LEU A 99 14.23 9.71 -0.86
CA LEU A 99 13.75 8.85 -1.95
C LEU A 99 14.15 7.39 -1.74
N MET A 100 15.42 7.14 -1.44
CA MET A 100 15.91 5.77 -1.17
C MET A 100 15.22 5.15 0.04
N GLN A 101 14.99 5.92 1.10
CA GLN A 101 14.29 5.44 2.29
C GLN A 101 12.84 5.08 1.97
N ASP A 102 12.12 5.91 1.21
CA ASP A 102 10.73 5.64 0.81
C ASP A 102 10.65 4.39 -0.07
N MET A 103 11.51 4.28 -1.09
CA MET A 103 11.58 3.08 -1.95
C MET A 103 11.89 1.82 -1.14
N ALA A 104 12.77 1.89 -0.15
CA ALA A 104 13.07 0.76 0.73
C ALA A 104 11.85 0.37 1.59
N GLN A 105 11.10 1.33 2.09
CA GLN A 105 9.85 1.08 2.83
C GLN A 105 8.78 0.45 1.94
N GLN A 106 8.61 0.95 0.72
CA GLN A 106 7.70 0.34 -0.27
C GLN A 106 8.10 -1.10 -0.59
N LEU A 107 9.39 -1.38 -0.78
CA LEU A 107 9.89 -2.74 -1.01
C LEU A 107 9.56 -3.67 0.17
N LEU A 108 9.75 -3.23 1.41
CA LEU A 108 9.38 -4.00 2.60
C LEU A 108 7.87 -4.24 2.68
N PHE A 109 7.07 -3.24 2.33
CA PHE A 109 5.61 -3.38 2.24
C PHE A 109 5.21 -4.44 1.22
N PHE A 110 5.76 -4.38 -0.01
CA PHE A 110 5.47 -5.35 -1.06
C PHE A 110 5.94 -6.76 -0.69
N ASN A 111 7.12 -6.92 -0.12
CA ASN A 111 7.61 -8.20 0.38
C ASN A 111 6.64 -8.80 1.42
N THR A 112 6.14 -7.97 2.32
CA THR A 112 5.14 -8.38 3.31
C THR A 112 3.82 -8.77 2.65
N LYS A 113 3.33 -7.98 1.70
CA LYS A 113 2.11 -8.30 0.94
C LYS A 113 2.25 -9.61 0.16
N VAL A 114 3.36 -9.82 -0.53
CA VAL A 114 3.65 -11.09 -1.21
C VAL A 114 3.65 -12.27 -0.24
N ARG A 115 4.29 -12.15 0.94
CA ARG A 115 4.28 -13.19 1.97
C ARG A 115 2.87 -13.52 2.46
N ILE A 116 2.01 -12.51 2.61
CA ILE A 116 0.60 -12.70 2.97
C ILE A 116 -0.15 -13.43 1.85
N LEU A 117 -0.06 -12.92 0.62
CA LEU A 117 -0.80 -13.46 -0.52
C LEU A 117 -0.34 -14.85 -0.96
N ALA A 118 0.91 -15.22 -0.68
CA ALA A 118 1.43 -16.57 -0.90
C ALA A 118 0.76 -17.62 -0.03
N GLN A 119 0.05 -17.24 1.05
CA GLN A 119 -0.69 -18.18 1.87
C GLN A 119 -1.95 -18.67 1.14
N LYS A 120 -2.16 -19.99 1.15
CA LYS A 120 -3.31 -20.60 0.46
C LYS A 120 -4.64 -20.31 1.16
N ARG A 121 -4.65 -20.28 2.50
CA ARG A 121 -5.87 -20.10 3.30
C ARG A 121 -6.02 -18.65 3.73
N LEU A 122 -7.24 -18.14 3.67
CA LEU A 122 -7.55 -16.77 4.13
C LEU A 122 -7.16 -16.56 5.60
N ARG A 123 -7.38 -17.58 6.44
CA ARG A 123 -6.97 -17.56 7.87
C ARG A 123 -5.47 -17.28 8.03
N ASP A 124 -4.63 -17.94 7.24
CA ASP A 124 -3.18 -17.77 7.30
C ASP A 124 -2.75 -16.38 6.79
N ARG A 125 -3.44 -15.86 5.77
CA ARG A 125 -3.25 -14.47 5.31
C ARG A 125 -3.58 -13.47 6.42
N LEU A 126 -4.73 -13.64 7.08
CA LEU A 126 -5.14 -12.81 8.22
C LEU A 126 -4.16 -12.88 9.38
N LYS A 127 -3.68 -14.08 9.70
CA LYS A 127 -2.67 -14.29 10.75
C LYS A 127 -1.40 -13.49 10.47
N ILE A 128 -0.81 -13.64 9.28
CA ILE A 128 0.40 -12.90 8.92
C ILE A 128 0.14 -11.40 8.89
N TYR A 129 -1.01 -10.95 8.37
CA TYR A 129 -1.39 -9.54 8.42
C TYR A 129 -1.44 -9.02 9.87
N LEU A 130 -2.07 -9.73 10.80
CA LEU A 130 -2.13 -9.35 12.21
C LEU A 130 -0.75 -9.31 12.86
N GLN A 131 0.17 -10.20 12.46
CA GLN A 131 1.57 -10.17 12.91
C GLN A 131 2.33 -8.92 12.48
N THR A 132 1.88 -8.20 11.44
CA THR A 132 2.50 -6.93 11.00
C THR A 132 2.06 -5.73 11.85
N LEU A 133 0.99 -5.89 12.63
CA LEU A 133 0.44 -4.83 13.47
C LEU A 133 1.04 -4.91 14.87
N THR A 134 1.20 -3.76 15.50
CA THR A 134 1.60 -3.66 16.91
C THR A 134 0.34 -3.51 17.77
N PRO A 135 0.14 -4.36 18.79
CA PRO A 135 -0.98 -4.19 19.70
C PRO A 135 -0.83 -2.95 20.56
N ASP A 136 -1.93 -2.36 20.95
CA ASP A 136 -1.97 -1.28 21.94
C ASP A 136 -1.70 -1.79 23.37
N ASN A 137 -1.64 -0.88 24.33
CA ASN A 137 -1.39 -1.19 25.76
C ASN A 137 -2.44 -2.13 26.38
N LYS A 138 -3.59 -2.37 25.69
CA LYS A 138 -4.64 -3.29 26.10
C LYS A 138 -4.61 -4.62 25.35
N GLY A 139 -3.57 -4.84 24.52
CA GLY A 139 -3.42 -6.03 23.69
C GLY A 139 -4.36 -6.04 22.48
N CYS A 140 -4.92 -4.90 22.06
CA CYS A 140 -5.78 -4.81 20.91
C CYS A 140 -5.00 -4.36 19.67
N TYR A 141 -5.23 -5.04 18.55
CA TYR A 141 -4.70 -4.70 17.24
C TYR A 141 -5.69 -3.76 16.54
N HIS A 142 -5.20 -2.64 16.05
CA HIS A 142 -6.00 -1.69 15.28
C HIS A 142 -5.79 -1.94 13.79
N LEU A 143 -6.85 -2.32 13.09
CA LEU A 143 -6.77 -2.53 11.64
C LEU A 143 -6.49 -1.20 10.94
N LEU A 144 -5.53 -1.21 10.03
CA LEU A 144 -5.18 -0.05 9.19
C LEU A 144 -6.21 0.20 8.09
N TYR A 145 -7.01 -0.82 7.78
CA TYR A 145 -7.96 -0.85 6.69
C TYR A 145 -9.39 -1.04 7.22
N SER A 146 -10.36 -0.46 6.54
CA SER A 146 -11.78 -0.85 6.67
C SER A 146 -11.97 -2.32 6.24
N ARG A 147 -13.13 -2.90 6.50
CA ARG A 147 -13.42 -4.29 6.10
C ARG A 147 -13.35 -4.51 4.58
N THR A 148 -13.79 -3.54 3.81
CA THR A 148 -13.71 -3.60 2.34
C THR A 148 -12.25 -3.52 1.89
N GLU A 149 -11.53 -2.50 2.34
CA GLU A 149 -10.12 -2.32 2.00
C GLU A 149 -9.24 -3.50 2.44
N LEU A 150 -9.53 -4.12 3.60
CA LEU A 150 -8.81 -5.31 4.04
C LEU A 150 -9.10 -6.52 3.14
N ALA A 151 -10.34 -6.67 2.67
CA ALA A 151 -10.69 -7.72 1.72
C ALA A 151 -9.96 -7.53 0.40
N ASP A 152 -9.92 -6.30 -0.12
CA ASP A 152 -9.18 -5.93 -1.33
C ASP A 152 -7.67 -6.17 -1.14
N PHE A 153 -7.10 -5.74 -0.01
CA PHE A 153 -5.69 -5.98 0.34
C PHE A 153 -5.32 -7.46 0.38
N LEU A 154 -6.24 -8.32 0.87
CA LEU A 154 -6.06 -9.77 0.96
C LEU A 154 -6.47 -10.51 -0.32
N CYS A 155 -6.93 -9.81 -1.35
CA CYS A 155 -7.45 -10.35 -2.62
C CYS A 155 -8.54 -11.41 -2.38
N VAL A 156 -9.58 -11.03 -1.61
CA VAL A 156 -10.76 -11.88 -1.33
C VAL A 156 -12.04 -11.05 -1.29
N ASP A 157 -13.19 -11.71 -1.46
CA ASP A 157 -14.47 -11.06 -1.27
C ASP A 157 -14.68 -10.62 0.18
N ARG A 158 -15.27 -9.44 0.38
CA ARG A 158 -15.65 -8.92 1.71
C ARG A 158 -16.49 -9.92 2.50
N SER A 159 -17.38 -10.65 1.82
CA SER A 159 -18.22 -11.67 2.44
C SER A 159 -17.41 -12.88 2.94
N ALA A 160 -16.38 -13.30 2.18
CA ALA A 160 -15.47 -14.36 2.58
C ALA A 160 -14.64 -13.94 3.80
N LEU A 161 -14.09 -12.72 3.80
CA LEU A 161 -13.40 -12.15 4.95
C LEU A 161 -14.29 -12.11 6.19
N SER A 162 -15.52 -11.62 6.05
CA SER A 162 -16.46 -11.53 7.18
C SER A 162 -16.80 -12.91 7.76
N ARG A 163 -17.06 -13.90 6.90
CA ARG A 163 -17.32 -15.28 7.33
C ARG A 163 -16.12 -15.89 8.07
N GLU A 164 -14.91 -15.68 7.58
CA GLU A 164 -13.71 -16.22 8.25
C GLU A 164 -13.47 -15.57 9.61
N LEU A 165 -13.64 -14.26 9.72
CA LEU A 165 -13.51 -13.55 11.01
C LEU A 165 -14.57 -14.02 12.02
N CYS A 166 -15.84 -14.25 11.59
CA CYS A 166 -16.87 -14.82 12.47
C CYS A 166 -16.48 -16.22 12.91
N ARG A 167 -15.98 -17.07 12.01
CA ARG A 167 -15.52 -18.44 12.34
C ARG A 167 -14.38 -18.41 13.37
N MET A 168 -13.40 -17.53 13.17
CA MET A 168 -12.27 -17.37 14.10
C MET A 168 -12.75 -16.88 15.49
N ARG A 169 -13.76 -16.01 15.54
CA ARG A 169 -14.41 -15.59 16.80
C ARG A 169 -15.11 -16.77 17.47
N ASP A 170 -15.89 -17.53 16.72
CA ASP A 170 -16.67 -18.67 17.25
C ASP A 170 -15.72 -19.79 17.76
N GLU A 171 -14.55 -19.93 17.16
CA GLU A 171 -13.44 -20.79 17.62
C GLU A 171 -12.66 -20.19 18.81
N LYS A 172 -13.02 -18.99 19.29
CA LYS A 172 -12.36 -18.27 20.39
C LYS A 172 -10.89 -17.94 20.15
N LEU A 173 -10.48 -17.79 18.90
CA LEU A 173 -9.13 -17.37 18.54
C LEU A 173 -8.95 -15.86 18.70
N LEU A 174 -10.01 -15.10 18.39
CA LEU A 174 -10.02 -13.64 18.46
C LEU A 174 -11.43 -13.10 18.74
N GLU A 175 -11.47 -11.85 19.19
CA GLU A 175 -12.67 -11.00 19.20
C GLU A 175 -12.46 -9.79 18.32
N PHE A 176 -13.53 -9.24 17.76
CA PHE A 176 -13.45 -8.00 16.99
C PHE A 176 -14.62 -7.07 17.26
N SER A 177 -14.35 -5.76 17.26
CA SER A 177 -15.33 -4.70 17.35
C SER A 177 -14.91 -3.55 16.44
N GLY A 178 -15.67 -3.33 15.35
CA GLY A 178 -15.29 -2.35 14.32
C GLY A 178 -13.92 -2.66 13.72
N ALA A 179 -13.00 -1.73 13.84
CA ALA A 179 -11.61 -1.85 13.35
C ALA A 179 -10.64 -2.44 14.40
N LYS A 180 -11.12 -2.90 15.56
CA LYS A 180 -10.28 -3.47 16.62
C LYS A 180 -10.39 -4.98 16.64
N ILE A 181 -9.25 -5.64 16.79
CA ILE A 181 -9.14 -7.09 16.98
C ILE A 181 -8.37 -7.35 18.27
N LYS A 182 -8.90 -8.22 19.12
CA LYS A 182 -8.21 -8.74 20.30
C LYS A 182 -7.96 -10.23 20.11
N ILE A 183 -6.73 -10.65 20.24
CA ILE A 183 -6.36 -12.06 20.20
C ILE A 183 -6.68 -12.69 21.57
N LEU A 184 -7.35 -13.84 21.55
CA LEU A 184 -7.73 -14.60 22.75
C LEU A 184 -6.80 -15.79 22.98
N ASP A 185 -6.30 -16.39 21.90
CA ASP A 185 -5.31 -17.47 21.96
C ASP A 185 -3.93 -16.96 21.55
N ASP A 186 -3.06 -16.80 22.53
CA ASP A 186 -1.68 -16.30 22.31
C ASP A 186 -0.86 -17.21 21.37
N ASN A 187 -1.21 -18.50 21.26
CA ASN A 187 -0.53 -19.42 20.35
C ASN A 187 -0.95 -19.19 18.90
N PHE A 188 -2.11 -18.56 18.66
CA PHE A 188 -2.61 -18.31 17.30
C PHE A 188 -1.62 -17.52 16.45
N LEU A 189 -0.92 -16.53 17.01
CA LEU A 189 0.06 -15.72 16.26
C LEU A 189 1.49 -16.28 16.29
N ARG A 190 1.80 -17.29 17.13
CA ARG A 190 3.18 -17.78 17.36
C ARG A 190 3.68 -18.80 16.34
N HIS A 191 2.83 -19.37 15.50
CA HIS A 191 3.20 -20.43 14.53
C HIS A 191 3.00 -20.04 13.07
#